data_96dd72bb54a5e418046e263e9bc3bfa2
#
_entry.id   96dd72bb54a5e418046e263e9bc3bfa2
#
_cell.length_a   1.000
_cell.length_b   1.000
_cell.length_c   1.000
_cell.angle_alpha   90.00
_cell.angle_beta   90.00
_cell.angle_gamma   90.00
#
_symmetry.space_group_name_H-M   'P 1'
#
loop_
_entity.id
_entity.type
_entity.pdbx_description
1 polymer ?
#
loop_
_entity_poly.entity_id
_entity_poly.type
_entity_poly.pdbx_seq_one_letter_code
_entity_poly.pdbx_strand_id
1 'polypeptide(L)'
;NKVEFAEYISNMPPHVKLIGLERGTEFTFSLLEKVNEECQRRMEMFKRVGVSDITEYKRKFGVRSLPRIILIIDEFHQMTQAIQNEPLYVLILENMLSEYRKFGLSCVFSDQAIGDGLRGLTEKGKKQIRTRIAMANDMSEIRETLSIDNSFYDDALKNKINHMDKGDVIFKRGIKDAAGETQIIIDRYRTVYVTRDERIKSIEFAKSNLESSYSKQDVWIVDGKGRKYCDESAIEKYEAASGGLTPSNIPIYVGTPANLNPCFCFTLQDRLDSNVMVIGADTEMRASVILYTISCFSRLSDYEIIICADKRDELYKQFRNELESLISECTHIVTEPEEICANINGLLENARDGNQPKTLMVWLGIESIGADLSMHPDKSNVQAGKKVPANNAVNDLIDEIDSLLADFDEPKVNDTESDISEKETMGCQAYDARDDISELISKGSRFGIHSLVTYSSVKMLRQSRFVKLECFEHKIAFAMSRDDWSNYLERVHYLTDLDNISAVYYDGGSTTHIFRPYLIQ
;
A
#
# COMPACT_ATOMS: atom_id res chain seq x y z
N ASN A 1 15.52 4.37 -14.85
CA ASN A 1 16.27 3.23 -15.33
C ASN A 1 16.71 2.37 -14.14
N LYS A 2 16.09 1.17 -13.97
CA LYS A 2 16.35 0.29 -12.81
C LYS A 2 17.83 -0.17 -12.69
N VAL A 3 18.61 -0.02 -13.74
CA VAL A 3 19.97 -0.55 -13.82
C VAL A 3 21.01 0.42 -13.27
N GLU A 4 20.84 1.72 -13.46
CA GLU A 4 21.88 2.72 -13.19
C GLU A 4 22.13 2.93 -11.69
N PHE A 5 21.08 2.97 -10.87
CA PHE A 5 21.24 3.09 -9.43
C PHE A 5 21.43 1.73 -8.72
N ALA A 6 21.15 0.60 -9.38
CA ALA A 6 21.31 -0.73 -8.80
C ALA A 6 22.78 -1.05 -8.45
N GLU A 7 23.75 -0.48 -9.19
CA GLU A 7 25.17 -0.63 -8.89
C GLU A 7 25.52 -0.09 -7.49
N TYR A 8 24.83 0.98 -7.06
CA TYR A 8 25.08 1.60 -5.76
C TYR A 8 24.51 0.80 -4.58
N ILE A 9 23.60 -0.15 -4.81
CA ILE A 9 23.10 -1.04 -3.74
C ILE A 9 24.22 -1.96 -3.26
N SER A 10 24.97 -2.55 -4.18
CA SER A 10 26.07 -3.47 -3.83
C SER A 10 27.33 -2.75 -3.32
N ASN A 11 27.53 -1.50 -3.72
CA ASN A 11 28.64 -0.67 -3.25
C ASN A 11 28.14 0.71 -2.79
N MET A 12 27.42 0.69 -1.66
CA MET A 12 26.69 1.85 -1.12
C MET A 12 27.64 2.99 -0.71
N PRO A 13 27.47 4.20 -1.27
CA PRO A 13 28.14 5.37 -0.75
C PRO A 13 27.64 5.69 0.68
N PRO A 14 28.53 6.02 1.61
CA PRO A 14 28.18 6.09 3.04
C PRO A 14 27.21 7.24 3.42
N HIS A 15 27.03 8.21 2.54
CA HIS A 15 26.12 9.35 2.73
C HIS A 15 24.74 9.14 2.07
N VAL A 16 24.51 8.01 1.38
CA VAL A 16 23.22 7.68 0.79
C VAL A 16 22.25 7.28 1.90
N LYS A 17 21.02 7.79 1.84
CA LYS A 17 19.96 7.50 2.80
C LYS A 17 18.81 6.74 2.17
N LEU A 18 18.62 6.89 0.86
CA LEU A 18 17.57 6.23 0.12
C LEU A 18 18.03 5.90 -1.29
N ILE A 19 17.76 4.69 -1.75
CA ILE A 19 17.79 4.29 -3.15
C ILE A 19 16.43 3.73 -3.52
N GLY A 20 15.72 4.38 -4.44
CA GLY A 20 14.46 3.92 -4.98
C GLY A 20 14.63 3.49 -6.43
N LEU A 21 14.31 2.23 -6.72
CA LEU A 21 14.23 1.68 -8.08
C LEU A 21 12.78 1.37 -8.48
N GLU A 22 11.85 1.60 -7.55
CA GLU A 22 10.43 1.39 -7.78
C GLU A 22 9.86 2.48 -8.69
N ARG A 23 8.86 2.09 -9.50
CA ARG A 23 8.16 2.98 -10.42
C ARG A 23 6.66 2.91 -10.12
N GLY A 24 6.23 3.66 -9.18
CA GLY A 24 4.81 3.64 -8.84
C GLY A 24 4.36 4.96 -8.26
N THR A 25 3.09 5.20 -8.39
CA THR A 25 2.45 6.39 -7.81
C THR A 25 2.63 6.43 -6.30
N GLU A 26 2.44 5.29 -5.62
CA GLU A 26 2.62 5.21 -4.16
C GLU A 26 4.05 5.49 -3.71
N PHE A 27 5.05 4.96 -4.44
CA PHE A 27 6.45 5.27 -4.15
C PHE A 27 6.73 6.77 -4.31
N THR A 28 6.22 7.36 -5.39
CA THR A 28 6.36 8.79 -5.67
C THR A 28 5.75 9.64 -4.56
N PHE A 29 4.53 9.32 -4.13
CA PHE A 29 3.84 10.03 -3.06
C PHE A 29 4.61 9.94 -1.75
N SER A 30 4.97 8.74 -1.35
CA SER A 30 5.70 8.50 -0.11
C SER A 30 7.08 9.15 -0.09
N LEU A 31 7.77 9.21 -1.24
CA LEU A 31 9.03 9.95 -1.37
C LEU A 31 8.84 11.46 -1.15
N LEU A 32 7.83 12.06 -1.80
CA LEU A 32 7.52 13.47 -1.65
C LEU A 32 7.10 13.81 -0.22
N GLU A 33 6.30 12.96 0.41
CA GLU A 33 5.90 13.09 1.82
C GLU A 33 7.10 13.06 2.75
N LYS A 34 7.99 12.07 2.63
CA LYS A 34 9.20 11.96 3.47
C LYS A 34 10.14 13.16 3.34
N VAL A 35 10.33 13.65 2.12
CA VAL A 35 11.12 14.87 1.90
C VAL A 35 10.43 16.10 2.50
N ASN A 36 9.11 16.19 2.35
CA ASN A 36 8.32 17.27 2.94
C ASN A 36 8.39 17.24 4.47
N GLU A 37 8.15 16.08 5.10
CA GLU A 37 8.26 15.88 6.55
C GLU A 37 9.63 16.36 7.09
N GLU A 38 10.71 15.94 6.45
CA GLU A 38 12.06 16.33 6.87
C GLU A 38 12.29 17.84 6.71
N CYS A 39 11.79 18.44 5.64
CA CYS A 39 11.89 19.89 5.45
C CYS A 39 11.04 20.67 6.47
N GLN A 40 9.84 20.19 6.80
CA GLN A 40 9.00 20.77 7.86
C GLN A 40 9.67 20.63 9.24
N ARG A 41 10.23 19.47 9.56
CA ARG A 41 11.01 19.24 10.78
C ARG A 41 12.18 20.25 10.91
N ARG A 42 12.90 20.49 9.80
CA ARG A 42 14.00 21.47 9.77
C ARG A 42 13.48 22.90 9.94
N MET A 43 12.36 23.22 9.33
CA MET A 43 11.71 24.53 9.49
C MET A 43 11.38 24.81 10.95
N GLU A 44 10.75 23.86 11.63
CA GLU A 44 10.44 23.98 13.06
C GLU A 44 11.71 24.11 13.93
N MET A 45 12.73 23.32 13.61
CA MET A 45 14.02 23.41 14.29
C MET A 45 14.66 24.79 14.11
N PHE A 46 14.62 25.36 12.90
CA PHE A 46 15.18 26.70 12.63
C PHE A 46 14.40 27.79 13.35
N LYS A 47 13.07 27.70 13.38
CA LYS A 47 12.21 28.61 14.17
C LYS A 47 12.59 28.60 15.65
N ARG A 48 12.74 27.42 16.26
CA ARG A 48 13.09 27.28 17.69
C ARG A 48 14.41 27.92 18.06
N VAL A 49 15.39 27.94 17.15
CA VAL A 49 16.72 28.48 17.41
C VAL A 49 16.94 29.90 16.82
N GLY A 50 15.91 30.45 16.16
CA GLY A 50 15.93 31.82 15.63
C GLY A 50 16.87 32.02 14.45
N VAL A 51 16.89 31.05 13.49
CA VAL A 51 17.67 31.17 12.24
C VAL A 51 16.74 31.04 11.03
N SER A 52 17.13 31.66 9.90
CA SER A 52 16.29 31.71 8.70
C SER A 52 16.60 30.60 7.67
N ASP A 53 17.82 30.09 7.67
CA ASP A 53 18.26 29.09 6.70
C ASP A 53 19.38 28.18 7.23
N ILE A 54 19.70 27.14 6.44
CA ILE A 54 20.73 26.14 6.78
C ILE A 54 22.13 26.77 6.91
N THR A 55 22.42 27.87 6.25
CA THR A 55 23.73 28.52 6.30
C THR A 55 23.91 29.20 7.64
N GLU A 56 22.88 29.92 8.11
CA GLU A 56 22.87 30.53 9.45
C GLU A 56 22.92 29.46 10.54
N TYR A 57 22.14 28.36 10.35
CA TYR A 57 22.15 27.24 11.27
C TYR A 57 23.57 26.67 11.42
N LYS A 58 24.23 26.36 10.29
CA LYS A 58 25.61 25.84 10.28
C LYS A 58 26.64 26.81 10.85
N ARG A 59 26.44 28.13 10.67
CA ARG A 59 27.30 29.14 11.28
C ARG A 59 27.18 29.13 12.81
N LYS A 60 25.96 28.91 13.33
CA LYS A 60 25.67 28.93 14.76
C LYS A 60 26.11 27.64 15.47
N PHE A 61 25.90 26.51 14.84
CA PHE A 61 26.06 25.17 15.47
C PHE A 61 27.20 24.32 14.89
N GLY A 62 27.93 24.86 13.89
CA GLY A 62 29.03 24.16 13.22
C GLY A 62 28.65 23.59 11.86
N VAL A 63 29.65 23.49 10.97
CA VAL A 63 29.45 23.08 9.57
C VAL A 63 28.85 21.67 9.44
N ARG A 64 29.13 20.78 10.40
CA ARG A 64 28.67 19.38 10.41
C ARG A 64 27.37 19.17 11.16
N SER A 65 26.80 20.19 11.80
CA SER A 65 25.60 20.07 12.64
C SER A 65 24.34 19.58 11.93
N LEU A 66 24.21 19.85 10.62
CA LEU A 66 23.06 19.42 9.81
C LEU A 66 23.49 19.18 8.37
N PRO A 67 23.37 17.96 7.80
CA PRO A 67 23.74 17.68 6.42
C PRO A 67 22.79 18.36 5.43
N ARG A 68 23.29 18.73 4.24
CA ARG A 68 22.44 19.06 3.10
C ARG A 68 21.85 17.79 2.50
N ILE A 69 20.67 17.90 1.93
CA ILE A 69 19.98 16.83 1.24
C ILE A 69 20.12 17.07 -0.27
N ILE A 70 20.54 16.05 -1.00
CA ILE A 70 20.53 16.06 -2.46
C ILE A 70 19.54 14.98 -2.88
N LEU A 71 18.48 15.38 -3.57
CA LEU A 71 17.48 14.48 -4.17
C LEU A 71 17.79 14.39 -5.66
N ILE A 72 18.10 13.19 -6.13
CA ILE A 72 18.38 12.90 -7.55
C ILE A 72 17.24 12.06 -8.10
N ILE A 73 16.58 12.54 -9.14
CA ILE A 73 15.44 11.86 -9.79
C ILE A 73 15.79 11.70 -11.26
N ASP A 74 15.90 10.47 -11.68
CA ASP A 74 16.01 10.09 -13.08
C ASP A 74 14.63 9.77 -13.67
N GLU A 75 14.43 10.02 -14.97
CA GLU A 75 13.13 9.90 -15.64
C GLU A 75 12.06 10.77 -14.93
N PHE A 76 12.36 12.05 -14.75
CA PHE A 76 11.54 12.98 -13.96
C PHE A 76 10.08 13.08 -14.45
N HIS A 77 9.83 12.86 -15.75
CA HIS A 77 8.48 12.80 -16.33
C HIS A 77 7.59 11.76 -15.62
N GLN A 78 8.14 10.63 -15.17
CA GLN A 78 7.35 9.60 -14.47
C GLN A 78 6.80 10.12 -13.13
N MET A 79 7.62 10.88 -12.40
CA MET A 79 7.16 11.53 -11.17
C MET A 79 6.06 12.55 -11.45
N THR A 80 6.26 13.42 -12.42
CA THR A 80 5.27 14.48 -12.73
C THR A 80 3.97 13.91 -13.28
N GLN A 81 4.02 12.83 -14.07
CA GLN A 81 2.82 12.10 -14.51
C GLN A 81 2.07 11.46 -13.33
N ALA A 82 2.78 10.88 -12.37
CA ALA A 82 2.17 10.28 -11.19
C ALA A 82 1.38 11.30 -10.34
N ILE A 83 1.85 12.54 -10.26
CA ILE A 83 1.24 13.57 -9.41
C ILE A 83 0.33 14.57 -10.15
N GLN A 84 0.21 14.50 -11.49
CA GLN A 84 -0.44 15.54 -12.30
C GLN A 84 -1.90 15.85 -11.91
N ASN A 85 -2.62 14.84 -11.39
CA ASN A 85 -4.02 14.95 -10.94
C ASN A 85 -4.15 15.08 -9.42
N GLU A 86 -3.03 15.24 -8.71
CA GLU A 86 -2.95 15.26 -7.25
C GLU A 86 -2.42 16.62 -6.75
N PRO A 87 -3.29 17.61 -6.53
CA PRO A 87 -2.88 18.99 -6.22
C PRO A 87 -1.97 19.11 -5.01
N LEU A 88 -2.12 18.26 -4.00
CA LEU A 88 -1.27 18.24 -2.81
C LEU A 88 0.19 17.94 -3.18
N TYR A 89 0.41 16.90 -3.98
CA TYR A 89 1.77 16.48 -4.35
C TYR A 89 2.43 17.43 -5.34
N VAL A 90 1.64 18.04 -6.23
CA VAL A 90 2.11 19.15 -7.08
C VAL A 90 2.60 20.31 -6.22
N LEU A 91 1.83 20.70 -5.19
CA LEU A 91 2.20 21.76 -4.25
C LEU A 91 3.48 21.39 -3.47
N ILE A 92 3.59 20.16 -2.99
CA ILE A 92 4.80 19.69 -2.29
C ILE A 92 6.03 19.82 -3.21
N LEU A 93 5.94 19.35 -4.45
CA LEU A 93 7.03 19.44 -5.43
C LEU A 93 7.40 20.90 -5.71
N GLU A 94 6.43 21.80 -5.85
CA GLU A 94 6.70 23.24 -6.03
C GLU A 94 7.36 23.87 -4.83
N ASN A 95 7.00 23.51 -3.60
CA ASN A 95 7.66 23.96 -2.38
C ASN A 95 9.11 23.46 -2.31
N MET A 96 9.36 22.22 -2.74
CA MET A 96 10.70 21.65 -2.85
C MET A 96 11.58 22.48 -3.78
N LEU A 97 11.04 22.93 -4.91
CA LEU A 97 11.76 23.73 -5.89
C LEU A 97 11.98 25.18 -5.41
N SER A 98 11.01 25.78 -4.72
CA SER A 98 11.02 27.22 -4.39
C SER A 98 11.58 27.51 -3.00
N GLU A 99 11.16 26.78 -1.98
CA GLU A 99 11.37 27.13 -0.57
C GLU A 99 12.37 26.24 0.16
N TYR A 100 12.35 24.92 -0.11
CA TYR A 100 13.08 23.94 0.70
C TYR A 100 14.61 24.03 0.55
N ARG A 101 15.08 24.80 -0.43
CA ARG A 101 16.49 25.18 -0.51
C ARG A 101 16.99 25.86 0.78
N LYS A 102 16.14 26.64 1.45
CA LYS A 102 16.47 27.28 2.75
C LYS A 102 16.78 26.24 3.82
N PHE A 103 16.11 25.08 3.74
CA PHE A 103 16.30 23.98 4.69
C PHE A 103 17.40 23.00 4.26
N GLY A 104 18.09 23.31 3.16
CA GLY A 104 19.24 22.53 2.67
C GLY A 104 18.92 21.44 1.66
N LEU A 105 17.71 21.44 1.08
CA LEU A 105 17.35 20.56 -0.03
C LEU A 105 17.86 21.14 -1.35
N SER A 106 18.44 20.26 -2.18
CA SER A 106 18.80 20.53 -3.58
C SER A 106 18.30 19.38 -4.43
N CYS A 107 17.63 19.67 -5.55
CA CYS A 107 17.10 18.67 -6.46
C CYS A 107 17.90 18.64 -7.76
N VAL A 108 18.14 17.43 -8.28
CA VAL A 108 18.72 17.16 -9.60
C VAL A 108 17.73 16.27 -10.34
N PHE A 109 17.24 16.76 -11.48
CA PHE A 109 16.31 16.03 -12.33
C PHE A 109 16.99 15.70 -13.64
N SER A 110 16.88 14.45 -14.08
CA SER A 110 17.29 14.03 -15.42
C SER A 110 16.09 13.45 -16.17
N ASP A 111 16.07 13.68 -17.47
CA ASP A 111 15.04 13.19 -18.37
C ASP A 111 15.60 13.04 -19.77
N GLN A 112 15.01 12.17 -20.58
CA GLN A 112 15.34 12.02 -22.00
C GLN A 112 14.66 13.12 -22.83
N ALA A 113 13.44 13.51 -22.47
CA ALA A 113 12.68 14.61 -23.03
C ALA A 113 12.14 15.49 -21.89
N ILE A 114 12.89 16.51 -21.53
CA ILE A 114 12.56 17.35 -20.34
C ILE A 114 11.21 18.06 -20.48
N GLY A 115 10.74 18.30 -21.69
CA GLY A 115 9.44 18.90 -21.98
C GLY A 115 8.30 18.13 -21.32
N ASP A 116 8.34 16.81 -21.34
CA ASP A 116 7.33 15.95 -20.75
C ASP A 116 7.36 16.06 -19.20
N GLY A 117 8.54 16.06 -18.61
CA GLY A 117 8.71 16.28 -17.18
C GLY A 117 8.27 17.67 -16.70
N LEU A 118 8.48 18.68 -17.53
CA LEU A 118 8.08 20.07 -17.19
C LEU A 118 6.58 20.32 -17.34
N ARG A 119 5.84 19.55 -18.15
CA ARG A 119 4.39 19.72 -18.34
C ARG A 119 3.59 19.59 -17.04
N GLY A 120 4.03 18.74 -16.13
CA GLY A 120 3.41 18.57 -14.82
C GLY A 120 3.68 19.69 -13.80
N LEU A 121 4.51 20.67 -14.15
CA LEU A 121 4.83 21.81 -13.27
C LEU A 121 4.10 23.08 -13.72
N THR A 122 3.75 23.93 -12.73
CA THR A 122 3.29 25.29 -13.05
C THR A 122 4.43 26.14 -13.64
N GLU A 123 4.09 27.23 -14.29
CA GLU A 123 5.07 28.17 -14.83
C GLU A 123 6.00 28.75 -13.72
N LYS A 124 5.48 28.87 -12.51
CA LYS A 124 6.26 29.26 -11.33
C LYS A 124 7.30 28.18 -10.98
N GLY A 125 6.90 26.93 -10.95
CA GLY A 125 7.78 25.78 -10.69
C GLY A 125 8.89 25.67 -11.75
N LYS A 126 8.54 25.75 -13.03
CA LYS A 126 9.52 25.71 -14.14
C LYS A 126 10.60 26.78 -14.02
N LYS A 127 10.24 27.99 -13.59
CA LYS A 127 11.17 29.12 -13.39
C LYS A 127 12.14 28.92 -12.22
N GLN A 128 11.85 28.00 -11.29
CA GLN A 128 12.77 27.69 -10.18
C GLN A 128 13.93 26.77 -10.62
N ILE A 129 13.78 26.04 -11.71
CA ILE A 129 14.85 25.21 -12.29
C ILE A 129 15.77 26.12 -13.11
N ARG A 130 16.70 26.78 -12.42
CA ARG A 130 17.55 27.81 -13.01
C ARG A 130 18.81 27.29 -13.68
N THR A 131 19.37 26.21 -13.16
CA THR A 131 20.54 25.56 -13.73
C THR A 131 20.06 24.45 -14.65
N ARG A 132 20.45 24.51 -15.91
CA ARG A 132 20.01 23.58 -16.94
C ARG A 132 21.18 23.09 -17.75
N ILE A 133 21.20 21.79 -18.01
CA ILE A 133 22.25 21.10 -18.78
C ILE A 133 21.55 20.31 -19.88
N ALA A 134 21.85 20.62 -21.13
CA ALA A 134 21.39 19.86 -22.27
C ALA A 134 22.54 19.03 -22.82
N MET A 135 22.34 17.73 -22.95
CA MET A 135 23.24 16.82 -23.64
C MET A 135 22.98 16.87 -25.15
N ALA A 136 23.85 16.25 -25.96
CA ALA A 136 23.67 16.17 -27.39
C ALA A 136 22.33 15.47 -27.71
N ASN A 137 21.44 16.19 -28.36
CA ASN A 137 20.10 15.80 -28.76
C ASN A 137 19.63 16.68 -29.92
N ASP A 138 18.40 16.50 -30.36
CA ASP A 138 17.78 17.37 -31.37
C ASP A 138 17.73 18.83 -30.92
N MET A 139 17.81 19.74 -31.88
CA MET A 139 17.83 21.18 -31.64
C MET A 139 16.63 21.67 -30.83
N SER A 140 15.44 21.11 -31.09
CA SER A 140 14.20 21.43 -30.38
C SER A 140 14.29 21.07 -28.91
N GLU A 141 14.75 19.87 -28.59
CA GLU A 141 14.92 19.37 -27.23
C GLU A 141 15.94 20.18 -26.43
N ILE A 142 17.07 20.54 -27.06
CA ILE A 142 18.10 21.37 -26.43
C ILE A 142 17.53 22.77 -26.10
N ARG A 143 16.75 23.37 -27.01
CA ARG A 143 16.10 24.66 -26.77
C ARG A 143 15.11 24.59 -25.63
N GLU A 144 14.26 23.58 -25.62
CA GLU A 144 13.26 23.38 -24.56
C GLU A 144 13.96 23.12 -23.22
N THR A 145 14.94 22.23 -23.17
CA THR A 145 15.73 21.94 -21.98
C THR A 145 16.32 23.21 -21.39
N LEU A 146 16.93 24.05 -22.22
CA LEU A 146 17.59 25.27 -21.78
C LEU A 146 16.61 26.43 -21.57
N SER A 147 15.33 26.29 -21.96
CA SER A 147 14.35 27.40 -22.01
C SER A 147 14.97 28.66 -22.63
N ILE A 148 15.39 28.56 -23.88
CA ILE A 148 16.04 29.65 -24.59
C ILE A 148 14.99 30.40 -25.40
N ASP A 149 14.80 31.68 -25.06
CA ASP A 149 13.99 32.60 -25.85
C ASP A 149 14.65 32.91 -27.19
N ASN A 150 13.85 33.27 -28.19
CA ASN A 150 14.36 33.56 -29.53
C ASN A 150 15.43 34.67 -29.54
N SER A 151 15.42 35.57 -28.57
CA SER A 151 16.41 36.63 -28.41
C SER A 151 17.83 36.13 -28.07
N PHE A 152 17.95 34.97 -27.44
CA PHE A 152 19.24 34.36 -27.09
C PHE A 152 19.66 33.25 -28.08
N TYR A 153 18.84 32.99 -29.10
CA TYR A 153 19.07 31.95 -30.06
C TYR A 153 19.75 32.52 -31.32
N ASP A 154 20.99 32.98 -31.13
CA ASP A 154 21.83 33.50 -32.20
C ASP A 154 22.57 32.41 -33.00
N ASP A 155 23.25 32.80 -34.08
CA ASP A 155 23.99 31.87 -34.90
C ASP A 155 25.21 31.27 -34.19
N ALA A 156 25.77 31.95 -33.21
CA ALA A 156 26.87 31.41 -32.39
C ALA A 156 26.38 30.23 -31.53
N LEU A 157 25.19 30.34 -30.94
CA LEU A 157 24.60 29.24 -30.17
C LEU A 157 24.16 28.09 -31.07
N LYS A 158 23.57 28.38 -32.25
CA LYS A 158 23.24 27.35 -33.25
C LYS A 158 24.47 26.56 -33.64
N ASN A 159 25.59 27.23 -33.92
CA ASN A 159 26.84 26.57 -34.24
C ASN A 159 27.37 25.71 -33.08
N LYS A 160 27.26 26.17 -31.82
CA LYS A 160 27.62 25.34 -30.65
C LYS A 160 26.79 24.07 -30.57
N ILE A 161 25.49 24.13 -30.86
CA ILE A 161 24.56 22.99 -30.83
C ILE A 161 24.81 22.03 -31.97
N ASN A 162 24.92 22.54 -33.22
CA ASN A 162 25.09 21.71 -34.42
C ASN A 162 26.38 20.87 -34.44
N HIS A 163 27.36 21.23 -33.64
CA HIS A 163 28.65 20.55 -33.56
C HIS A 163 28.81 19.74 -32.26
N MET A 164 27.71 19.43 -31.57
CA MET A 164 27.76 18.61 -30.36
C MET A 164 27.99 17.13 -30.71
N ASP A 165 28.96 16.55 -30.06
CA ASP A 165 29.26 15.13 -30.09
C ASP A 165 28.80 14.45 -28.80
N LYS A 166 28.80 13.11 -28.78
CA LYS A 166 28.54 12.33 -27.59
C LYS A 166 29.51 12.73 -26.47
N GLY A 167 28.96 13.11 -25.32
CA GLY A 167 29.67 13.60 -24.15
C GLY A 167 29.79 15.12 -24.08
N ASP A 168 29.33 15.87 -25.09
CA ASP A 168 29.23 17.30 -25.02
C ASP A 168 27.92 17.72 -24.34
N VAL A 169 27.97 18.84 -23.63
CA VAL A 169 26.82 19.45 -22.96
C VAL A 169 26.81 20.95 -23.18
N ILE A 170 25.62 21.51 -23.26
CA ILE A 170 25.42 22.96 -23.14
C ILE A 170 24.89 23.22 -21.76
N PHE A 171 25.56 24.11 -21.06
CA PHE A 171 25.26 24.49 -19.69
C PHE A 171 24.75 25.91 -19.64
N LYS A 172 23.50 26.07 -19.17
CA LYS A 172 22.89 27.38 -18.91
C LYS A 172 22.87 27.63 -17.40
N ARG A 173 23.46 28.72 -16.99
CA ARG A 173 23.47 29.17 -15.59
C ARG A 173 23.34 30.69 -15.47
N GLY A 174 22.73 31.12 -14.38
CA GLY A 174 22.73 32.52 -14.01
C GLY A 174 23.89 32.82 -13.05
N ILE A 175 24.69 33.79 -13.36
CA ILE A 175 25.76 34.34 -12.47
C ILE A 175 25.36 35.73 -12.08
N LYS A 176 25.45 36.08 -10.79
CA LYS A 176 25.33 37.46 -10.33
C LYS A 176 26.62 38.22 -10.61
N ASP A 177 26.53 39.34 -11.27
CA ASP A 177 27.64 40.26 -11.46
C ASP A 177 27.93 41.10 -10.19
N ALA A 178 28.91 41.95 -10.26
CA ALA A 178 29.30 42.84 -9.14
C ALA A 178 28.20 43.84 -8.74
N ALA A 179 27.27 44.16 -9.64
CA ALA A 179 26.10 44.99 -9.39
C ALA A 179 24.90 44.22 -8.83
N GLY A 180 24.99 42.89 -8.72
CA GLY A 180 23.94 42.02 -8.24
C GLY A 180 22.95 41.62 -9.34
N GLU A 181 23.15 42.01 -10.58
CA GLU A 181 22.34 41.59 -11.72
C GLU A 181 22.67 40.17 -12.16
N THR A 182 21.65 39.42 -12.60
CA THR A 182 21.84 38.04 -13.04
C THR A 182 22.16 38.01 -14.53
N GLN A 183 23.41 37.71 -14.87
CA GLN A 183 23.81 37.41 -16.24
C GLN A 183 23.60 35.92 -16.55
N ILE A 184 22.97 35.62 -17.70
CA ILE A 184 22.80 34.27 -18.19
C ILE A 184 24.00 33.90 -19.05
N ILE A 185 24.69 32.83 -18.69
CA ILE A 185 25.82 32.28 -19.43
C ILE A 185 25.35 30.95 -20.04
N ILE A 186 25.60 30.78 -21.33
CA ILE A 186 25.30 29.56 -22.09
C ILE A 186 26.59 29.13 -22.82
N ASP A 187 27.21 28.08 -22.33
CA ASP A 187 28.44 27.58 -22.89
C ASP A 187 28.44 26.08 -23.10
N ARG A 188 29.24 25.63 -24.10
CA ARG A 188 29.49 24.23 -24.39
C ARG A 188 30.65 23.73 -23.55
N TYR A 189 30.47 22.56 -22.95
CA TYR A 189 31.47 21.85 -22.17
C TYR A 189 31.51 20.39 -22.61
N ARG A 190 32.56 19.68 -22.24
CA ARG A 190 32.65 18.23 -22.39
C ARG A 190 32.59 17.59 -21.01
N THR A 191 31.70 16.60 -20.85
CA THR A 191 31.60 15.83 -19.62
C THR A 191 32.83 14.96 -19.41
N VAL A 192 33.25 14.82 -18.16
CA VAL A 192 34.30 13.88 -17.79
C VAL A 192 33.73 12.47 -17.81
N TYR A 193 34.39 11.57 -18.52
CA TYR A 193 34.05 10.15 -18.47
C TYR A 193 34.64 9.55 -17.20
N VAL A 194 33.80 8.99 -16.33
CA VAL A 194 34.21 8.32 -15.09
C VAL A 194 34.00 6.83 -15.25
N THR A 195 35.08 6.08 -15.18
CA THR A 195 35.07 4.61 -15.27
C THR A 195 34.42 4.01 -14.00
N ARG A 196 34.03 2.73 -14.09
CA ARG A 196 33.52 1.99 -12.95
C ARG A 196 34.51 1.94 -11.78
N ASP A 197 35.78 1.67 -12.10
CA ASP A 197 36.85 1.58 -11.09
C ASP A 197 37.10 2.91 -10.38
N GLU A 198 37.00 4.02 -11.10
CA GLU A 198 37.13 5.37 -10.51
C GLU A 198 35.93 5.67 -9.59
N ARG A 199 34.71 5.25 -9.98
CA ARG A 199 33.54 5.37 -9.10
C ARG A 199 33.73 4.56 -7.82
N ILE A 200 34.16 3.29 -7.92
CA ILE A 200 34.43 2.44 -6.76
C ILE A 200 35.47 3.09 -5.84
N LYS A 201 36.61 3.52 -6.39
CA LYS A 201 37.65 4.21 -5.61
C LYS A 201 37.12 5.47 -4.91
N SER A 202 36.25 6.23 -5.58
CA SER A 202 35.61 7.42 -4.98
C SER A 202 34.69 7.07 -3.81
N ILE A 203 33.97 5.96 -3.92
CA ILE A 203 33.11 5.45 -2.84
C ILE A 203 33.96 4.97 -1.66
N GLU A 204 35.03 4.23 -1.91
CA GLU A 204 35.97 3.76 -0.88
C GLU A 204 36.64 4.95 -0.16
N PHE A 205 37.05 5.95 -0.92
CA PHE A 205 37.57 7.19 -0.34
C PHE A 205 36.53 7.90 0.53
N ALA A 206 35.26 7.96 0.09
CA ALA A 206 34.18 8.52 0.89
C ALA A 206 33.95 7.72 2.19
N LYS A 207 33.99 6.39 2.11
CA LYS A 207 33.87 5.49 3.27
C LYS A 207 35.00 5.71 4.29
N SER A 208 36.25 5.85 3.83
CA SER A 208 37.40 6.06 4.70
C SER A 208 37.43 7.43 5.40
N ASN A 209 36.78 8.44 4.81
CA ASN A 209 36.72 9.79 5.36
C ASN A 209 35.45 10.12 6.14
N LEU A 210 34.51 9.17 6.24
CA LEU A 210 33.29 9.38 6.98
C LEU A 210 33.49 9.03 8.46
N GLU A 211 33.06 9.91 9.34
CA GLU A 211 33.05 9.63 10.77
C GLU A 211 32.10 8.46 11.09
N SER A 212 32.47 7.61 12.04
CA SER A 212 31.71 6.42 12.41
C SER A 212 30.25 6.68 12.85
N SER A 213 29.94 7.93 13.25
CA SER A 213 28.59 8.37 13.59
C SER A 213 27.61 8.39 12.40
N TYR A 214 28.12 8.55 11.18
CA TYR A 214 27.28 8.54 9.97
C TYR A 214 27.03 7.13 9.42
N SER A 215 27.85 6.16 9.73
CA SER A 215 27.78 4.80 9.18
C SER A 215 26.64 3.95 9.77
N LYS A 216 26.00 4.38 10.86
CA LYS A 216 24.95 3.63 11.58
C LYS A 216 23.52 4.03 11.25
N GLN A 217 23.30 4.90 10.27
CA GLN A 217 21.95 5.30 9.91
C GLN A 217 21.34 4.30 8.92
N ASP A 218 20.11 3.88 9.19
CA ASP A 218 19.35 3.00 8.32
C ASP A 218 19.26 3.59 6.90
N VAL A 219 19.61 2.78 5.91
CA VAL A 219 19.48 3.14 4.49
C VAL A 219 18.24 2.45 3.95
N TRP A 220 17.37 3.21 3.34
CA TRP A 220 16.15 2.71 2.73
C TRP A 220 16.44 2.26 1.31
N ILE A 221 16.24 0.98 1.03
CA ILE A 221 16.38 0.41 -0.32
C ILE A 221 15.02 -0.11 -0.74
N VAL A 222 14.41 0.56 -1.71
CA VAL A 222 13.16 0.14 -2.34
C VAL A 222 13.50 -0.25 -3.78
N ASP A 223 13.88 -1.50 -3.96
CA ASP A 223 14.41 -2.00 -5.24
C ASP A 223 13.34 -2.58 -6.17
N GLY A 224 12.12 -2.78 -5.68
CA GLY A 224 11.03 -3.36 -6.44
C GLY A 224 11.31 -4.80 -6.90
N LYS A 225 12.29 -5.48 -6.30
CA LYS A 225 12.74 -6.81 -6.72
C LYS A 225 12.31 -7.87 -5.70
N GLY A 226 11.40 -8.73 -6.14
CA GLY A 226 11.07 -9.93 -5.41
C GLY A 226 10.29 -9.70 -4.11
N ARG A 227 9.81 -10.79 -3.59
CA ARG A 227 9.21 -10.90 -2.26
C ARG A 227 10.31 -11.08 -1.23
N LYS A 228 10.10 -10.64 0.00
CA LYS A 228 11.06 -10.71 1.11
C LYS A 228 10.49 -11.56 2.24
N TYR A 229 11.35 -12.09 3.09
CA TYR A 229 10.92 -12.63 4.37
C TYR A 229 10.49 -11.52 5.31
N CYS A 230 9.63 -11.85 6.26
CA CYS A 230 9.21 -10.91 7.30
C CYS A 230 10.42 -10.46 8.13
N ASP A 231 10.55 -9.15 8.31
CA ASP A 231 11.53 -8.56 9.21
C ASP A 231 10.83 -8.09 10.49
N GLU A 232 10.87 -8.92 11.53
CA GLU A 232 10.24 -8.62 12.82
C GLU A 232 10.77 -7.32 13.44
N SER A 233 12.06 -7.01 13.22
CA SER A 233 12.64 -5.77 13.74
C SER A 233 12.06 -4.52 13.04
N ALA A 234 11.66 -4.64 11.79
CA ALA A 234 10.98 -3.58 11.05
C ALA A 234 9.54 -3.38 11.55
N ILE A 235 8.85 -4.47 11.88
CA ILE A 235 7.51 -4.42 12.49
C ILE A 235 7.57 -3.74 13.86
N GLU A 236 8.47 -4.16 14.76
CA GLU A 236 8.63 -3.57 16.08
C GLU A 236 8.90 -2.05 16.02
N LYS A 237 9.78 -1.62 15.11
CA LYS A 237 10.05 -0.19 14.87
C LYS A 237 8.83 0.56 14.38
N TYR A 238 8.04 -0.06 13.51
CA TYR A 238 6.81 0.53 12.99
C TYR A 238 5.76 0.67 14.10
N GLU A 239 5.54 -0.36 14.91
CA GLU A 239 4.63 -0.35 16.06
C GLU A 239 5.00 0.72 17.08
N ALA A 240 6.29 0.81 17.41
CA ALA A 240 6.79 1.85 18.32
C ALA A 240 6.56 3.28 17.80
N ALA A 241 6.65 3.47 16.48
CA ALA A 241 6.42 4.78 15.84
C ALA A 241 4.93 5.12 15.72
N SER A 242 4.05 4.12 15.58
CA SER A 242 2.60 4.26 15.38
C SER A 242 1.78 4.45 16.66
N GLY A 243 2.42 4.48 17.83
CA GLY A 243 1.75 4.72 19.13
C GLY A 243 1.20 3.47 19.80
N GLY A 244 1.57 2.28 19.34
CA GLY A 244 1.25 1.01 19.97
C GLY A 244 -0.15 0.45 19.63
N LEU A 245 -0.31 -0.83 19.93
CA LEU A 245 -1.55 -1.58 19.74
C LEU A 245 -2.60 -1.11 20.75
N THR A 246 -3.79 -0.80 20.29
CA THR A 246 -4.96 -0.67 21.17
C THR A 246 -5.74 -1.99 21.14
N PRO A 247 -6.39 -2.41 22.25
CA PRO A 247 -7.12 -3.68 22.31
C PRO A 247 -8.23 -3.85 21.25
N SER A 248 -8.69 -2.75 20.67
CA SER A 248 -9.74 -2.73 19.63
C SER A 248 -9.18 -2.71 18.20
N ASN A 249 -7.85 -2.62 18.01
CA ASN A 249 -7.23 -2.53 16.70
C ASN A 249 -6.19 -3.63 16.56
N ILE A 250 -6.42 -4.56 15.64
CA ILE A 250 -5.52 -5.68 15.37
C ILE A 250 -4.75 -5.38 14.09
N PRO A 251 -3.47 -5.02 14.17
CA PRO A 251 -2.66 -4.80 12.98
C PRO A 251 -2.25 -6.13 12.35
N ILE A 252 -2.43 -6.22 11.05
CA ILE A 252 -2.11 -7.38 10.24
C ILE A 252 -0.97 -7.05 9.30
N TYR A 253 0.18 -7.69 9.50
CA TYR A 253 1.42 -7.48 8.73
C TYR A 253 1.59 -8.60 7.73
N VAL A 254 1.37 -8.33 6.44
CA VAL A 254 1.33 -9.38 5.40
C VAL A 254 2.33 -9.21 4.26
N GLY A 255 3.16 -8.16 4.30
CA GLY A 255 4.10 -7.95 3.21
C GLY A 255 4.92 -6.68 3.29
N THR A 256 5.67 -6.43 2.23
CA THR A 256 6.44 -5.20 2.03
C THR A 256 5.67 -4.27 1.10
N PRO A 257 5.45 -3.00 1.46
CA PRO A 257 4.72 -2.06 0.62
C PRO A 257 5.54 -1.61 -0.59
N ALA A 258 4.87 -1.10 -1.61
CA ALA A 258 5.49 -0.43 -2.75
C ALA A 258 5.91 1.02 -2.44
N ASN A 259 5.89 1.42 -1.17
CA ASN A 259 6.23 2.76 -0.67
C ASN A 259 7.39 2.71 0.34
N LEU A 260 7.66 3.83 1.03
CA LEU A 260 8.76 3.96 1.99
C LEU A 260 8.39 3.53 3.43
N ASN A 261 7.32 2.80 3.62
CA ASN A 261 7.04 2.20 4.93
C ASN A 261 7.82 0.90 5.12
N PRO A 262 8.20 0.56 6.35
CA PRO A 262 9.00 -0.64 6.60
C PRO A 262 8.22 -1.94 6.38
N CYS A 263 6.91 -1.93 6.59
CA CYS A 263 6.02 -3.05 6.38
C CYS A 263 4.67 -2.57 5.85
N PHE A 264 3.97 -3.42 5.14
CA PHE A 264 2.57 -3.20 4.80
C PHE A 264 1.70 -3.80 5.90
N CYS A 265 0.80 -2.98 6.44
CA CYS A 265 -0.18 -3.43 7.42
C CYS A 265 -1.55 -2.78 7.17
N PHE A 266 -2.58 -3.48 7.58
CA PHE A 266 -3.94 -2.97 7.75
C PHE A 266 -4.46 -3.37 9.12
N THR A 267 -5.60 -2.81 9.55
CA THR A 267 -6.07 -2.99 10.91
C THR A 267 -7.49 -3.53 10.92
N LEU A 268 -7.72 -4.66 11.57
CA LEU A 268 -9.06 -5.17 11.87
C LEU A 268 -9.59 -4.52 13.14
N GLN A 269 -10.89 -4.25 13.16
CA GLN A 269 -11.60 -3.60 14.27
C GLN A 269 -12.90 -4.34 14.58
N ASP A 270 -13.33 -4.33 15.85
CA ASP A 270 -14.59 -4.91 16.29
C ASP A 270 -15.77 -4.04 15.79
N ARG A 271 -16.01 -4.06 14.47
CA ARG A 271 -17.10 -3.35 13.78
C ARG A 271 -17.59 -4.14 12.58
N LEU A 272 -18.77 -3.78 12.06
CA LEU A 272 -19.32 -4.43 10.86
C LEU A 272 -18.32 -4.44 9.71
N ASP A 273 -18.38 -5.51 8.92
CA ASP A 273 -17.64 -5.71 7.68
C ASP A 273 -16.10 -5.73 7.81
N SER A 274 -15.58 -5.65 9.05
CA SER A 274 -14.13 -5.73 9.32
C SER A 274 -13.62 -7.17 9.16
N ASN A 275 -13.78 -7.69 7.96
CA ASN A 275 -13.34 -9.01 7.50
C ASN A 275 -12.37 -8.88 6.35
N VAL A 276 -11.65 -9.96 6.05
CA VAL A 276 -10.62 -9.99 4.99
C VAL A 276 -11.02 -10.95 3.88
N MET A 277 -10.97 -10.50 2.63
CA MET A 277 -11.14 -11.33 1.45
C MET A 277 -9.87 -11.32 0.60
N VAL A 278 -9.39 -12.50 0.23
CA VAL A 278 -8.18 -12.70 -0.57
C VAL A 278 -8.50 -13.43 -1.84
N ILE A 279 -8.27 -12.81 -3.00
CA ILE A 279 -8.56 -13.42 -4.32
C ILE A 279 -7.33 -13.42 -5.23
N GLY A 280 -7.11 -14.55 -5.89
CA GLY A 280 -6.10 -14.66 -6.95
C GLY A 280 -5.71 -16.10 -7.26
N ALA A 281 -5.16 -16.32 -8.45
CA ALA A 281 -4.81 -17.65 -8.92
C ALA A 281 -3.54 -18.21 -8.23
N ASP A 282 -2.64 -17.33 -7.77
CA ASP A 282 -1.38 -17.76 -7.15
C ASP A 282 -1.63 -18.29 -5.73
N THR A 283 -1.48 -19.59 -5.56
CA THR A 283 -1.75 -20.30 -4.30
C THR A 283 -0.74 -19.96 -3.23
N GLU A 284 0.54 -19.77 -3.57
CA GLU A 284 1.60 -19.43 -2.61
C GLU A 284 1.39 -18.01 -2.05
N MET A 285 1.04 -17.05 -2.90
CA MET A 285 0.79 -15.67 -2.44
C MET A 285 -0.45 -15.60 -1.56
N ARG A 286 -1.53 -16.33 -1.88
CA ARG A 286 -2.70 -16.45 -1.02
C ARG A 286 -2.34 -17.08 0.33
N ALA A 287 -1.62 -18.21 0.30
CA ALA A 287 -1.16 -18.90 1.51
C ALA A 287 -0.30 -17.98 2.39
N SER A 288 0.61 -17.21 1.80
CA SER A 288 1.43 -16.24 2.53
C SER A 288 0.57 -15.24 3.31
N VAL A 289 -0.39 -14.58 2.66
CA VAL A 289 -1.27 -13.62 3.34
C VAL A 289 -2.04 -14.28 4.49
N ILE A 290 -2.54 -15.50 4.29
CA ILE A 290 -3.29 -16.26 5.30
C ILE A 290 -2.39 -16.61 6.49
N LEU A 291 -1.22 -17.21 6.24
CA LEU A 291 -0.30 -17.65 7.29
C LEU A 291 0.19 -16.47 8.14
N TYR A 292 0.53 -15.35 7.50
CA TYR A 292 0.94 -14.15 8.25
C TYR A 292 -0.22 -13.49 8.99
N THR A 293 -1.45 -13.54 8.46
CA THR A 293 -2.63 -13.09 9.21
C THR A 293 -2.85 -13.95 10.45
N ILE A 294 -2.81 -15.27 10.33
CA ILE A 294 -2.90 -16.20 11.46
C ILE A 294 -1.79 -15.92 12.47
N SER A 295 -0.55 -15.74 12.01
CA SER A 295 0.59 -15.42 12.89
C SER A 295 0.40 -14.11 13.66
N CYS A 296 -0.24 -13.09 13.08
CA CYS A 296 -0.57 -11.86 13.81
C CYS A 296 -1.57 -12.12 14.94
N PHE A 297 -2.61 -12.92 14.68
CA PHE A 297 -3.60 -13.29 15.70
C PHE A 297 -3.03 -14.20 16.78
N SER A 298 -2.13 -15.13 16.44
CA SER A 298 -1.48 -16.02 17.41
C SER A 298 -0.64 -15.30 18.47
N ARG A 299 -0.28 -14.04 18.22
CA ARG A 299 0.40 -13.17 19.21
C ARG A 299 -0.55 -12.57 20.24
N LEU A 300 -1.86 -12.71 20.06
CA LEU A 300 -2.90 -12.17 20.92
C LEU A 300 -3.43 -13.29 21.80
N SER A 301 -3.31 -13.14 23.12
CA SER A 301 -3.74 -14.16 24.09
C SER A 301 -5.25 -14.37 24.16
N ASP A 302 -6.03 -13.40 23.63
CA ASP A 302 -7.48 -13.34 23.80
C ASP A 302 -8.25 -13.83 22.56
N TYR A 303 -7.55 -14.41 21.57
CA TYR A 303 -8.14 -14.87 20.32
C TYR A 303 -8.06 -16.36 20.15
N GLU A 304 -9.17 -16.96 19.71
CA GLU A 304 -9.25 -18.30 19.15
C GLU A 304 -9.15 -18.24 17.64
N ILE A 305 -8.48 -19.20 17.02
CA ILE A 305 -8.33 -19.29 15.56
C ILE A 305 -8.90 -20.60 15.10
N ILE A 306 -9.93 -20.54 14.24
CA ILE A 306 -10.59 -21.72 13.67
C ILE A 306 -10.39 -21.70 12.17
N ILE A 307 -9.66 -22.70 11.66
CA ILE A 307 -9.38 -22.87 10.24
C ILE A 307 -10.36 -23.92 9.69
N CYS A 308 -11.39 -23.47 9.00
CA CYS A 308 -12.34 -24.32 8.29
C CYS A 308 -11.79 -24.62 6.90
N ALA A 309 -11.43 -25.88 6.63
CA ALA A 309 -10.79 -26.25 5.38
C ALA A 309 -11.50 -27.41 4.68
N ASP A 310 -11.76 -27.27 3.38
CA ASP A 310 -12.11 -28.40 2.53
C ASP A 310 -10.83 -29.19 2.20
N LYS A 311 -10.84 -30.48 2.48
CA LYS A 311 -9.73 -31.41 2.13
C LYS A 311 -9.39 -31.42 0.63
N ARG A 312 -10.31 -30.99 -0.24
CA ARG A 312 -10.14 -30.88 -1.69
C ARG A 312 -9.51 -29.56 -2.13
N ASP A 313 -9.51 -28.53 -1.28
CA ASP A 313 -8.96 -27.22 -1.58
C ASP A 313 -7.47 -27.32 -1.90
N GLU A 314 -7.03 -26.61 -2.95
CA GLU A 314 -5.65 -26.68 -3.44
C GLU A 314 -4.67 -26.02 -2.46
N LEU A 315 -5.04 -24.90 -1.85
CA LEU A 315 -4.20 -24.21 -0.87
C LEU A 315 -4.02 -25.07 0.37
N TYR A 316 -5.11 -25.67 0.89
CA TYR A 316 -5.02 -26.57 2.04
C TYR A 316 -4.13 -27.77 1.76
N LYS A 317 -4.25 -28.40 0.56
CA LYS A 317 -3.38 -29.54 0.18
C LYS A 317 -1.91 -29.16 0.09
N GLN A 318 -1.62 -28.01 -0.52
CA GLN A 318 -0.24 -27.60 -0.78
C GLN A 318 0.47 -27.12 0.48
N PHE A 319 -0.23 -26.41 1.36
CA PHE A 319 0.35 -25.78 2.57
C PHE A 319 -0.14 -26.39 3.88
N ARG A 320 -0.53 -27.68 3.80
CA ARG A 320 -1.03 -28.41 4.96
C ARG A 320 -0.05 -28.45 6.13
N ASN A 321 1.22 -28.72 5.85
CA ASN A 321 2.25 -28.83 6.88
C ASN A 321 2.47 -27.51 7.61
N GLU A 322 2.50 -26.41 6.88
CA GLU A 322 2.64 -25.07 7.42
C GLU A 322 1.43 -24.69 8.29
N LEU A 323 0.22 -25.00 7.81
CA LEU A 323 -1.01 -24.79 8.59
C LEU A 323 -1.05 -25.65 9.85
N GLU A 324 -0.71 -26.95 9.75
CA GLU A 324 -0.65 -27.86 10.88
C GLU A 324 0.41 -27.44 11.91
N SER A 325 1.51 -26.79 11.48
CA SER A 325 2.53 -26.26 12.38
C SER A 325 2.04 -25.10 13.27
N LEU A 326 0.92 -24.44 12.88
CA LEU A 326 0.29 -23.37 13.64
C LEU A 326 -0.70 -23.85 14.70
N ILE A 327 -1.02 -25.17 14.72
CA ILE A 327 -1.94 -25.73 15.69
C ILE A 327 -1.40 -25.53 17.11
N SER A 328 -2.25 -25.00 17.98
CA SER A 328 -1.94 -24.70 19.38
C SER A 328 -3.21 -24.90 20.24
N GLU A 329 -3.13 -24.58 21.52
CA GLU A 329 -4.32 -24.60 22.39
C GLU A 329 -5.43 -23.63 21.89
N CYS A 330 -5.04 -22.55 21.20
CA CYS A 330 -5.96 -21.54 20.66
C CYS A 330 -6.14 -21.60 19.13
N THR A 331 -5.55 -22.58 18.43
CA THR A 331 -5.64 -22.70 16.97
C THR A 331 -6.04 -24.10 16.57
N HIS A 332 -7.17 -24.22 15.87
CA HIS A 332 -7.77 -25.51 15.48
C HIS A 332 -8.02 -25.57 13.98
N ILE A 333 -7.79 -26.73 13.38
CA ILE A 333 -8.15 -27.01 11.98
C ILE A 333 -9.34 -27.96 11.96
N VAL A 334 -10.42 -27.54 11.31
CA VAL A 334 -11.67 -28.29 11.21
C VAL A 334 -11.94 -28.59 9.75
N THR A 335 -12.14 -29.87 9.43
CA THR A 335 -12.33 -30.33 8.04
C THR A 335 -13.63 -31.09 7.81
N GLU A 336 -14.29 -31.57 8.87
CA GLU A 336 -15.51 -32.32 8.77
C GLU A 336 -16.74 -31.40 8.79
N PRO A 337 -17.70 -31.54 7.87
CA PRO A 337 -18.85 -30.62 7.77
C PRO A 337 -19.67 -30.51 9.06
N GLU A 338 -19.87 -31.60 9.78
CA GLU A 338 -20.62 -31.59 11.05
C GLU A 338 -19.91 -30.75 12.13
N GLU A 339 -18.60 -30.85 12.19
CA GLU A 339 -17.78 -30.12 13.14
C GLU A 339 -17.72 -28.63 12.79
N ILE A 340 -17.66 -28.30 11.48
CA ILE A 340 -17.74 -26.90 11.00
C ILE A 340 -19.10 -26.30 11.41
N CYS A 341 -20.20 -26.99 11.19
CA CYS A 341 -21.54 -26.56 11.61
C CYS A 341 -21.62 -26.34 13.12
N ALA A 342 -21.09 -27.26 13.92
CA ALA A 342 -21.11 -27.17 15.37
C ALA A 342 -20.37 -25.92 15.85
N ASN A 343 -19.20 -25.62 15.27
CA ASN A 343 -18.43 -24.41 15.58
C ASN A 343 -19.19 -23.14 15.21
N ILE A 344 -19.78 -23.06 14.01
CA ILE A 344 -20.54 -21.88 13.57
C ILE A 344 -21.72 -21.61 14.51
N ASN A 345 -22.52 -22.66 14.83
CA ASN A 345 -23.67 -22.55 15.71
C ASN A 345 -23.24 -22.09 17.11
N GLY A 346 -22.18 -22.68 17.67
CA GLY A 346 -21.65 -22.27 18.97
C GLY A 346 -21.19 -20.82 19.00
N LEU A 347 -20.52 -20.36 17.94
CA LEU A 347 -20.09 -18.98 17.82
C LEU A 347 -21.28 -18.01 17.73
N LEU A 348 -22.32 -18.31 16.93
CA LEU A 348 -23.50 -17.48 16.81
C LEU A 348 -24.33 -17.43 18.09
N GLU A 349 -24.48 -18.56 18.80
CA GLU A 349 -25.17 -18.61 20.09
C GLU A 349 -24.43 -17.78 21.14
N ASN A 350 -23.11 -17.98 21.27
CA ASN A 350 -22.28 -17.23 22.21
C ASN A 350 -22.27 -15.72 21.90
N ALA A 351 -22.25 -15.33 20.61
CA ALA A 351 -22.30 -13.93 20.20
C ALA A 351 -23.62 -13.26 20.64
N ARG A 352 -24.74 -13.97 20.58
CA ARG A 352 -26.04 -13.50 21.06
C ARG A 352 -26.08 -13.33 22.59
N ASP A 353 -25.33 -14.15 23.32
CA ASP A 353 -25.26 -14.11 24.79
C ASP A 353 -24.23 -13.11 25.32
N GLY A 354 -23.43 -12.48 24.47
CA GLY A 354 -22.40 -11.50 24.83
C GLY A 354 -21.18 -12.09 25.54
N ASN A 355 -21.01 -13.41 25.55
CA ASN A 355 -19.92 -14.16 26.19
C ASN A 355 -18.92 -14.78 25.17
N GLN A 356 -18.79 -14.12 24.04
CA GLN A 356 -18.01 -14.61 22.92
C GLN A 356 -16.50 -14.44 23.12
N PRO A 357 -15.67 -15.50 23.02
CA PRO A 357 -14.25 -15.33 22.81
C PRO A 357 -13.99 -14.68 21.46
N LYS A 358 -13.09 -13.74 21.40
CA LYS A 358 -12.67 -13.14 20.13
C LYS A 358 -12.10 -14.24 19.22
N THR A 359 -12.55 -14.28 17.96
CA THR A 359 -12.26 -15.43 17.07
C THR A 359 -11.85 -14.95 15.68
N LEU A 360 -10.81 -15.57 15.12
CA LEU A 360 -10.50 -15.50 13.69
C LEU A 360 -10.99 -16.78 13.01
N MET A 361 -11.95 -16.64 12.09
CA MET A 361 -12.41 -17.72 11.22
C MET A 361 -11.68 -17.66 9.88
N VAL A 362 -10.93 -18.69 9.54
CA VAL A 362 -10.22 -18.81 8.25
C VAL A 362 -10.93 -19.84 7.38
N TRP A 363 -11.31 -19.45 6.16
CA TRP A 363 -12.09 -20.28 5.25
C TRP A 363 -11.27 -20.66 4.02
N LEU A 364 -10.95 -21.96 3.88
CA LEU A 364 -10.22 -22.53 2.76
C LEU A 364 -11.16 -23.43 1.96
N GLY A 365 -11.57 -22.99 0.76
CA GLY A 365 -12.55 -23.69 -0.08
C GLY A 365 -13.99 -23.52 0.41
N ILE A 366 -14.36 -22.32 0.85
CA ILE A 366 -15.69 -22.00 1.40
C ILE A 366 -16.85 -22.36 0.45
N GLU A 367 -16.64 -22.28 -0.86
CA GLU A 367 -17.62 -22.68 -1.87
C GLU A 367 -17.96 -24.18 -1.80
N SER A 368 -16.94 -25.03 -1.59
CA SER A 368 -17.10 -26.47 -1.45
C SER A 368 -17.70 -26.85 -0.10
N ILE A 369 -17.22 -26.17 0.97
CA ILE A 369 -17.78 -26.31 2.33
C ILE A 369 -19.28 -26.00 2.29
N GLY A 370 -19.67 -24.87 1.72
CA GLY A 370 -21.07 -24.47 1.61
C GLY A 370 -21.92 -25.45 0.77
N ALA A 371 -21.34 -26.05 -0.27
CA ALA A 371 -22.03 -27.09 -1.05
C ALA A 371 -22.26 -28.35 -0.23
N ASP A 372 -21.26 -28.83 0.50
CA ASP A 372 -21.39 -30.02 1.35
C ASP A 372 -22.39 -29.78 2.50
N LEU A 373 -22.37 -28.61 3.12
CA LEU A 373 -23.28 -28.22 4.19
C LEU A 373 -24.76 -28.11 3.73
N SER A 374 -24.98 -27.75 2.47
CA SER A 374 -26.36 -27.71 1.92
C SER A 374 -27.01 -29.08 1.74
N MET A 375 -26.21 -30.12 1.78
CA MET A 375 -26.70 -31.52 1.62
C MET A 375 -27.04 -32.20 2.96
N HIS A 376 -26.81 -31.56 4.11
CA HIS A 376 -27.10 -32.12 5.43
C HIS A 376 -28.34 -31.46 6.07
N PRO A 377 -29.54 -32.09 5.94
CA PRO A 377 -30.77 -31.48 6.47
C PRO A 377 -31.15 -32.07 7.83
N ASP A 378 -30.43 -31.86 8.92
CA ASP A 378 -30.97 -32.25 10.23
C ASP A 378 -30.46 -31.40 11.42
N LYS A 379 -31.31 -30.45 11.87
CA LYS A 379 -31.29 -29.93 13.25
C LYS A 379 -32.04 -30.81 14.26
N SER A 380 -32.53 -31.99 13.88
CA SER A 380 -33.47 -32.77 14.72
C SER A 380 -32.86 -33.45 15.95
N ASN A 381 -31.54 -33.41 16.17
CA ASN A 381 -30.87 -34.12 17.26
C ASN A 381 -30.18 -33.28 18.35
N VAL A 382 -30.32 -31.95 18.38
CA VAL A 382 -29.66 -31.08 19.41
C VAL A 382 -30.64 -30.43 20.39
N GLN A 383 -31.88 -30.85 20.46
CA GLN A 383 -32.84 -30.37 21.48
C GLN A 383 -33.11 -31.38 22.58
N ALA A 384 -32.16 -31.54 23.51
CA ALA A 384 -32.46 -32.04 24.84
C ALA A 384 -31.54 -31.37 25.87
N GLY A 385 -31.81 -30.14 26.22
CA GLY A 385 -31.08 -29.42 27.29
C GLY A 385 -31.63 -28.07 27.61
N LYS A 386 -32.68 -28.04 28.46
CA LYS A 386 -33.13 -26.95 29.36
C LYS A 386 -33.27 -25.52 28.80
N LYS A 387 -34.54 -25.10 28.65
CA LYS A 387 -34.99 -23.71 28.60
C LYS A 387 -34.63 -22.94 29.90
N VAL A 388 -33.90 -21.81 29.74
CA VAL A 388 -33.83 -20.72 30.70
C VAL A 388 -34.43 -19.50 30.03
N PRO A 389 -35.30 -18.69 30.68
CA PRO A 389 -36.04 -17.62 30.02
C PRO A 389 -35.16 -16.46 29.59
N ALA A 390 -35.28 -16.09 28.32
CA ALA A 390 -34.59 -14.98 27.70
C ALA A 390 -35.03 -13.62 28.25
N ASN A 391 -34.07 -12.73 28.42
CA ASN A 391 -34.31 -11.33 28.78
C ASN A 391 -34.53 -10.55 27.48
N ASN A 392 -35.78 -10.26 27.15
CA ASN A 392 -36.24 -9.71 25.87
C ASN A 392 -35.77 -8.28 25.55
N ALA A 393 -35.05 -7.59 26.44
CA ALA A 393 -34.72 -6.17 26.27
C ALA A 393 -33.59 -5.87 25.26
N VAL A 394 -32.76 -6.86 24.92
CA VAL A 394 -31.65 -6.66 23.95
C VAL A 394 -32.11 -6.99 22.52
N ASN A 395 -32.98 -7.98 22.37
CA ASN A 395 -33.53 -8.33 21.07
C ASN A 395 -34.46 -7.24 20.52
N ASP A 396 -35.29 -6.60 21.38
CA ASP A 396 -36.15 -5.47 21.00
C ASP A 396 -35.33 -4.26 20.50
N LEU A 397 -34.09 -4.03 21.01
CA LEU A 397 -33.24 -2.94 20.57
C LEU A 397 -32.57 -3.23 19.21
N ILE A 398 -32.26 -4.50 18.91
CA ILE A 398 -31.68 -4.92 17.64
C ILE A 398 -32.72 -4.84 16.52
N ASP A 399 -33.94 -5.31 16.79
CA ASP A 399 -35.07 -5.25 15.84
C ASP A 399 -35.50 -3.81 15.57
N GLU A 400 -35.39 -2.90 16.55
CA GLU A 400 -35.71 -1.47 16.41
C GLU A 400 -34.66 -0.74 15.56
N ILE A 401 -33.38 -1.12 15.63
CA ILE A 401 -32.30 -0.57 14.79
C ILE A 401 -32.40 -1.10 13.34
N ASP A 402 -32.71 -2.38 13.16
CA ASP A 402 -32.88 -2.95 11.82
C ASP A 402 -34.14 -2.38 11.13
N SER A 403 -35.19 -2.05 11.88
CA SER A 403 -36.38 -1.38 11.35
C SER A 403 -36.13 0.09 10.96
N LEU A 404 -35.25 0.79 11.67
CA LEU A 404 -34.85 2.16 11.34
C LEU A 404 -33.94 2.26 10.12
N LEU A 405 -33.18 1.20 9.81
CA LEU A 405 -32.34 1.13 8.61
C LEU A 405 -33.12 0.69 7.36
N ALA A 406 -34.25 -0.02 7.52
CA ALA A 406 -35.10 -0.45 6.42
C ALA A 406 -35.92 0.68 5.76
N ASP A 407 -36.04 1.84 6.42
CA ASP A 407 -36.83 2.99 5.93
C ASP A 407 -36.06 3.91 4.93
N PHE A 408 -34.83 3.56 4.53
CA PHE A 408 -34.00 4.43 3.69
C PHE A 408 -33.82 3.99 2.23
N ASP A 409 -34.50 2.94 1.73
CA ASP A 409 -34.38 2.55 0.31
C ASP A 409 -35.74 2.32 -0.38
N GLU A 410 -35.89 3.09 -1.49
CA GLU A 410 -36.67 2.96 -2.73
C GLU A 410 -38.13 3.45 -2.81
N PRO A 411 -38.46 4.12 -3.93
CA PRO A 411 -39.82 4.56 -4.23
C PRO A 411 -40.68 3.41 -4.79
N LYS A 412 -41.84 3.23 -4.20
CA LYS A 412 -42.88 2.26 -4.61
C LYS A 412 -43.44 2.56 -5.99
N VAL A 413 -43.35 1.60 -6.87
CA VAL A 413 -44.23 1.51 -8.05
C VAL A 413 -45.45 0.67 -7.66
N ASN A 414 -46.62 1.26 -7.79
CA ASN A 414 -47.91 0.61 -7.64
C ASN A 414 -48.20 -0.27 -8.83
N ASP A 415 -48.56 -1.53 -8.63
CA ASP A 415 -49.46 -2.25 -9.52
C ASP A 415 -50.42 -3.14 -8.72
N THR A 416 -51.63 -3.10 -9.20
CA THR A 416 -52.92 -3.53 -8.64
C THR A 416 -53.13 -5.05 -8.65
N GLU A 417 -53.71 -5.49 -7.57
CA GLU A 417 -54.69 -6.58 -7.34
C GLU A 417 -54.78 -7.76 -8.32
N SER A 418 -54.61 -8.99 -7.76
CA SER A 418 -55.60 -10.04 -7.93
C SER A 418 -55.52 -11.07 -6.79
N ASP A 419 -56.64 -11.19 -6.06
CA ASP A 419 -56.92 -12.22 -5.07
C ASP A 419 -56.78 -13.64 -5.61
N ILE A 420 -55.97 -14.47 -4.94
CA ILE A 420 -56.17 -15.90 -4.89
C ILE A 420 -55.82 -16.40 -3.49
N SER A 421 -56.82 -16.84 -2.79
CA SER A 421 -56.73 -17.54 -1.51
C SER A 421 -55.95 -18.83 -1.65
N GLU A 422 -54.75 -18.92 -1.06
CA GLU A 422 -54.06 -20.19 -0.83
C GLU A 422 -53.85 -20.44 0.66
N LYS A 423 -54.27 -21.64 1.03
CA LYS A 423 -54.17 -22.23 2.34
C LYS A 423 -52.74 -22.19 2.86
N GLU A 424 -52.56 -21.70 4.05
CA GLU A 424 -51.36 -21.84 4.87
C GLU A 424 -51.03 -23.34 5.05
N THR A 425 -50.12 -23.83 4.23
CA THR A 425 -49.31 -24.99 4.58
C THR A 425 -48.06 -24.42 5.27
N MET A 426 -48.00 -24.53 6.60
CA MET A 426 -46.75 -24.36 7.36
C MET A 426 -45.72 -25.36 6.79
N GLY A 427 -45.00 -24.93 5.78
CA GLY A 427 -43.80 -25.60 5.31
C GLY A 427 -42.69 -25.32 6.33
N CYS A 428 -42.22 -26.37 6.98
CA CYS A 428 -40.95 -26.34 7.68
C CYS A 428 -39.88 -25.81 6.68
N GLN A 429 -39.38 -24.60 6.86
CA GLN A 429 -38.24 -24.12 6.08
C GLN A 429 -37.09 -25.07 6.36
N ALA A 430 -36.60 -25.73 5.33
CA ALA A 430 -35.42 -26.60 5.43
C ALA A 430 -34.23 -25.69 5.86
N TYR A 431 -33.61 -26.02 6.98
CA TYR A 431 -32.41 -25.35 7.48
C TYR A 431 -31.28 -25.47 6.45
N ASP A 432 -30.69 -24.37 6.10
CA ASP A 432 -29.50 -24.29 5.23
C ASP A 432 -28.33 -23.65 6.04
N ALA A 433 -27.30 -24.42 6.33
CA ALA A 433 -26.13 -23.96 7.08
C ALA A 433 -25.37 -22.85 6.37
N ARG A 434 -25.63 -22.61 5.08
CA ARG A 434 -25.06 -21.44 4.36
C ARG A 434 -25.60 -20.11 4.89
N ASP A 435 -26.82 -20.09 5.41
CA ASP A 435 -27.40 -18.89 6.02
C ASP A 435 -26.65 -18.54 7.31
N ASP A 436 -26.28 -19.54 8.12
CA ASP A 436 -25.47 -19.33 9.31
C ASP A 436 -24.05 -18.83 8.99
N ILE A 437 -23.41 -19.35 7.92
CA ILE A 437 -22.12 -18.81 7.45
C ILE A 437 -22.28 -17.35 7.01
N SER A 438 -23.33 -17.06 6.24
CA SER A 438 -23.62 -15.70 5.79
C SER A 438 -23.86 -14.76 6.96
N GLU A 439 -24.63 -15.19 7.98
CA GLU A 439 -24.86 -14.42 9.21
C GLU A 439 -23.55 -14.19 9.97
N LEU A 440 -22.71 -15.21 10.14
CA LEU A 440 -21.43 -15.10 10.83
C LEU A 440 -20.50 -14.10 10.14
N ILE A 441 -20.39 -14.17 8.80
CA ILE A 441 -19.55 -13.24 8.02
C ILE A 441 -20.11 -11.81 8.09
N SER A 442 -21.43 -11.63 7.97
CA SER A 442 -22.03 -10.30 7.93
C SER A 442 -22.12 -9.59 9.29
N LYS A 443 -22.29 -10.35 10.38
CA LYS A 443 -22.53 -9.77 11.71
C LYS A 443 -21.42 -10.06 12.72
N GLY A 444 -20.63 -11.12 12.51
CA GLY A 444 -19.64 -11.62 13.48
C GLY A 444 -18.58 -10.62 13.89
N SER A 445 -18.11 -9.80 12.96
CA SER A 445 -17.02 -8.83 13.22
C SER A 445 -17.37 -7.77 14.30
N ARG A 446 -18.66 -7.44 14.47
CA ARG A 446 -19.14 -6.59 15.59
C ARG A 446 -18.90 -7.20 16.96
N PHE A 447 -18.84 -8.52 17.02
CA PHE A 447 -18.66 -9.29 18.24
C PHE A 447 -17.23 -9.80 18.41
N GLY A 448 -16.28 -9.31 17.58
CA GLY A 448 -14.90 -9.76 17.58
C GLY A 448 -14.68 -11.11 16.87
N ILE A 449 -15.63 -11.55 16.03
CA ILE A 449 -15.47 -12.73 15.17
C ILE A 449 -15.13 -12.24 13.76
N HIS A 450 -13.86 -12.25 13.40
CA HIS A 450 -13.40 -11.83 12.09
C HIS A 450 -13.31 -13.02 11.12
N SER A 451 -13.71 -12.82 9.88
CA SER A 451 -13.62 -13.84 8.82
C SER A 451 -12.52 -13.49 7.81
N LEU A 452 -11.66 -14.46 7.54
CA LEU A 452 -10.67 -14.43 6.45
C LEU A 452 -11.09 -15.46 5.39
N VAL A 453 -11.55 -14.98 4.24
CA VAL A 453 -12.06 -15.82 3.15
C VAL A 453 -11.12 -15.76 1.96
N THR A 454 -10.85 -16.90 1.31
CA THR A 454 -10.00 -16.94 0.12
C THR A 454 -10.68 -17.61 -1.06
N TYR A 455 -10.43 -17.07 -2.26
CA TYR A 455 -10.87 -17.61 -3.54
C TYR A 455 -9.73 -17.63 -4.55
N SER A 456 -9.70 -18.65 -5.40
CA SER A 456 -8.74 -18.72 -6.51
C SER A 456 -9.10 -17.78 -7.67
N SER A 457 -10.36 -17.34 -7.78
CA SER A 457 -10.84 -16.45 -8.84
C SER A 457 -12.14 -15.73 -8.47
N VAL A 458 -12.43 -14.63 -9.14
CA VAL A 458 -13.71 -13.90 -9.02
C VAL A 458 -14.90 -14.79 -9.45
N LYS A 459 -14.67 -15.73 -10.38
CA LYS A 459 -15.69 -16.69 -10.81
C LYS A 459 -16.15 -17.56 -9.64
N MET A 460 -15.22 -18.06 -8.82
CA MET A 460 -15.54 -18.88 -7.64
C MET A 460 -16.32 -18.07 -6.59
N LEU A 461 -15.92 -16.82 -6.33
CA LEU A 461 -16.70 -15.92 -5.48
C LEU A 461 -18.16 -15.78 -5.95
N ARG A 462 -18.38 -15.55 -7.25
CA ARG A 462 -19.73 -15.43 -7.81
C ARG A 462 -20.57 -16.72 -7.69
N GLN A 463 -19.94 -17.87 -7.64
CA GLN A 463 -20.62 -19.15 -7.42
C GLN A 463 -21.06 -19.30 -5.96
N SER A 464 -20.34 -18.70 -5.02
CA SER A 464 -20.64 -18.70 -3.59
C SER A 464 -21.65 -17.61 -3.24
N ARG A 465 -22.91 -17.76 -3.67
CA ARG A 465 -23.97 -16.73 -3.53
C ARG A 465 -24.27 -16.31 -2.09
N PHE A 466 -23.88 -17.11 -1.11
CA PHE A 466 -24.06 -16.84 0.32
C PHE A 466 -22.94 -15.98 0.92
N VAL A 467 -21.85 -15.73 0.19
CA VAL A 467 -20.76 -14.82 0.60
C VAL A 467 -20.89 -13.53 -0.18
N LYS A 468 -21.20 -12.44 0.50
CA LYS A 468 -21.39 -11.12 -0.11
C LYS A 468 -20.11 -10.30 0.00
N LEU A 469 -19.72 -9.67 -1.11
CA LEU A 469 -18.50 -8.85 -1.19
C LEU A 469 -18.52 -7.62 -0.27
N GLU A 470 -19.69 -7.08 -0.01
CA GLU A 470 -19.93 -5.93 0.86
C GLU A 470 -19.58 -6.19 2.34
N CYS A 471 -19.60 -7.46 2.77
CA CYS A 471 -19.23 -7.85 4.14
C CYS A 471 -17.70 -7.84 4.40
N PHE A 472 -16.90 -7.39 3.44
CA PHE A 472 -15.45 -7.37 3.55
C PHE A 472 -14.91 -5.96 3.30
N GLU A 473 -14.52 -5.29 4.36
CA GLU A 473 -13.82 -4.01 4.28
C GLU A 473 -12.43 -4.18 3.66
N HIS A 474 -11.72 -5.24 4.05
CA HIS A 474 -10.34 -5.48 3.61
C HIS A 474 -10.31 -6.49 2.45
N LYS A 475 -10.00 -6.00 1.26
CA LYS A 475 -9.93 -6.80 0.04
C LYS A 475 -8.50 -6.85 -0.49
N ILE A 476 -7.97 -8.04 -0.66
CA ILE A 476 -6.64 -8.29 -1.22
C ILE A 476 -6.79 -9.05 -2.52
N ALA A 477 -6.17 -8.56 -3.57
CA ALA A 477 -6.24 -9.16 -4.89
C ALA A 477 -4.87 -9.25 -5.54
N PHE A 478 -4.61 -10.37 -6.20
CA PHE A 478 -3.42 -10.60 -7.00
C PHE A 478 -3.70 -10.34 -8.49
N ALA A 479 -2.67 -10.44 -9.35
CA ALA A 479 -2.83 -10.22 -10.77
C ALA A 479 -4.00 -11.02 -11.36
N MET A 480 -4.93 -10.34 -12.02
CA MET A 480 -6.12 -10.92 -12.64
C MET A 480 -6.52 -10.14 -13.90
N SER A 481 -7.54 -10.62 -14.64
CA SER A 481 -8.03 -9.94 -15.82
C SER A 481 -8.62 -8.56 -15.49
N ARG A 482 -8.64 -7.65 -16.48
CA ARG A 482 -9.23 -6.31 -16.31
C ARG A 482 -10.72 -6.36 -15.92
N ASP A 483 -11.44 -7.33 -16.48
CA ASP A 483 -12.86 -7.51 -16.19
C ASP A 483 -13.08 -8.00 -14.75
N ASP A 484 -12.20 -8.86 -14.26
CA ASP A 484 -12.24 -9.32 -12.87
C ASP A 484 -11.90 -8.19 -11.89
N TRP A 485 -10.91 -7.32 -12.22
CA TRP A 485 -10.61 -6.15 -11.42
C TRP A 485 -11.82 -5.23 -11.25
N SER A 486 -12.50 -4.88 -12.34
CA SER A 486 -13.66 -3.99 -12.30
C SER A 486 -14.84 -4.59 -11.53
N ASN A 487 -14.98 -5.90 -11.58
CA ASN A 487 -16.05 -6.63 -10.88
C ASN A 487 -15.76 -6.85 -9.38
N TYR A 488 -14.50 -6.81 -8.96
CA TYR A 488 -14.10 -7.07 -7.58
C TYR A 488 -13.85 -5.80 -6.78
N LEU A 489 -13.21 -4.78 -7.36
CA LEU A 489 -12.82 -3.55 -6.67
C LEU A 489 -13.53 -2.29 -7.18
N GLU A 490 -14.55 -2.42 -8.02
CA GLU A 490 -15.47 -1.38 -8.54
C GLU A 490 -14.85 -0.12 -9.20
N ARG A 491 -13.60 0.25 -8.92
CA ARG A 491 -13.01 1.54 -9.34
C ARG A 491 -11.58 1.48 -9.89
N VAL A 492 -11.01 0.31 -10.12
CA VAL A 492 -9.58 0.21 -10.38
C VAL A 492 -9.27 0.26 -11.88
N HIS A 493 -9.21 1.46 -12.45
CA HIS A 493 -8.81 1.67 -13.85
C HIS A 493 -7.28 1.62 -14.08
N TYR A 494 -6.46 1.53 -13.04
CA TYR A 494 -5.01 1.76 -13.09
C TYR A 494 -4.11 0.53 -12.86
N LEU A 495 -4.68 -0.66 -12.67
CA LEU A 495 -3.89 -1.83 -12.24
C LEU A 495 -3.56 -2.82 -13.37
N THR A 496 -3.60 -2.38 -14.62
CA THR A 496 -3.26 -3.24 -15.78
C THR A 496 -1.80 -3.70 -15.80
N ASP A 497 -0.93 -3.06 -15.03
CA ASP A 497 0.52 -3.30 -15.02
C ASP A 497 1.04 -3.88 -13.68
N LEU A 498 0.16 -4.50 -12.89
CA LEU A 498 0.58 -5.17 -11.66
C LEU A 498 1.48 -6.36 -12.02
N ASP A 499 2.67 -6.41 -11.41
CA ASP A 499 3.56 -7.54 -11.59
C ASP A 499 3.03 -8.81 -10.88
N ASN A 500 3.53 -9.98 -11.29
CA ASN A 500 3.05 -11.27 -10.79
C ASN A 500 3.42 -11.56 -9.32
N ILE A 501 4.17 -10.68 -8.66
CA ILE A 501 4.60 -10.84 -7.26
C ILE A 501 3.96 -9.82 -6.33
N SER A 502 3.14 -8.94 -6.86
CA SER A 502 2.47 -7.88 -6.11
C SER A 502 1.00 -8.19 -5.88
N ALA A 503 0.48 -7.67 -4.78
CA ALA A 503 -0.91 -7.67 -4.41
C ALA A 503 -1.43 -6.23 -4.33
N VAL A 504 -2.73 -6.07 -4.55
CA VAL A 504 -3.46 -4.84 -4.30
C VAL A 504 -4.31 -5.02 -3.07
N TYR A 505 -4.24 -4.08 -2.18
CA TYR A 505 -5.13 -3.97 -1.03
C TYR A 505 -6.10 -2.80 -1.23
N TYR A 506 -7.35 -3.00 -0.84
CA TYR A 506 -8.43 -2.01 -0.87
C TYR A 506 -9.23 -2.10 0.42
N ASP A 507 -9.48 -0.98 1.06
CA ASP A 507 -10.15 -0.85 2.36
C ASP A 507 -11.61 -0.35 2.28
N GLY A 508 -12.24 -0.45 1.11
CA GLY A 508 -13.59 0.10 0.90
C GLY A 508 -13.64 1.62 0.70
N GLY A 509 -12.54 2.33 0.95
CA GLY A 509 -12.42 3.78 0.77
C GLY A 509 -11.97 4.19 -0.64
N SER A 510 -11.25 5.29 -0.73
CA SER A 510 -10.74 5.83 -2.00
C SER A 510 -9.32 5.37 -2.34
N THR A 511 -8.62 4.78 -1.39
CA THR A 511 -7.20 4.42 -1.50
C THR A 511 -7.00 2.94 -1.76
N THR A 512 -6.13 2.66 -2.75
CA THR A 512 -5.61 1.32 -3.01
C THR A 512 -4.13 1.31 -2.69
N HIS A 513 -3.63 0.24 -2.09
CA HIS A 513 -2.22 0.08 -1.76
C HIS A 513 -1.64 -1.13 -2.47
N ILE A 514 -0.44 -0.99 -3.01
CA ILE A 514 0.31 -2.08 -3.63
C ILE A 514 1.34 -2.60 -2.62
N PHE A 515 1.37 -3.91 -2.44
CA PHE A 515 2.37 -4.54 -1.59
C PHE A 515 2.81 -5.89 -2.16
N ARG A 516 3.92 -6.43 -1.66
CA ARG A 516 4.40 -7.77 -1.98
C ARG A 516 4.27 -8.64 -0.74
N PRO A 517 3.44 -9.71 -0.79
CA PRO A 517 3.32 -10.64 0.33
C PRO A 517 4.67 -11.20 0.74
N TYR A 518 4.88 -11.44 2.04
CA TYR A 518 6.11 -12.04 2.52
C TYR A 518 6.34 -13.43 1.90
N LEU A 519 7.59 -13.88 1.86
CA LEU A 519 7.91 -15.27 1.56
C LEU A 519 7.54 -16.14 2.78
N ILE A 520 6.99 -17.33 2.52
CA ILE A 520 6.72 -18.33 3.56
C ILE A 520 8.06 -18.89 4.03
N GLN A 521 8.26 -18.98 5.35
CA GLN A 521 9.49 -19.51 5.97
C GLN A 521 9.48 -21.01 6.02
#